data_2815b798b3fb8fcdb5e8aec67bb032b7
#
_entry.id   2815b798b3fb8fcdb5e8aec67bb032b7
#
_cell.length_a   1.000
_cell.length_b   1.000
_cell.length_c   1.000
_cell.angle_alpha   90.00
_cell.angle_beta   90.00
_cell.angle_gamma   90.00
#
_symmetry.space_group_name_H-M   'P 1'
#
loop_
_entity.id
_entity.type
_entity.pdbx_description
1 polymer ?
#
loop_
_entity_poly.entity_id
_entity_poly.type
_entity_poly.pdbx_seq_one_letter_code
_entity_poly.pdbx_strand_id
1 'polypeptide(L)'
;MKYRKIMTAIASMTMAGVMLVGCSSNSTSSTGSTDSGSAAGNSTASSGGSESTAGSEKVSLTVWGPQEDQELIKKMCNEFAAANPEKTYSFTYGVVSEADAQKEVNKDISAAADVFAFASDQTAILVNAGALYRVTKNKDKIVAENSEASISAASINGELYGYPYVSDTYFMYYDKSKLTEDDVKSIEGIMSKNIDGVTTNFAFDTDNGWYQAGFFFGAGCKLFGDDGTDPTKCDFNNERGYMVGEYLIDLVANPKFGANFDDSLVKSGFADGTLAAAVSGVWNAGEIQKSLGDNYAATKLPEFKLSNGETVQMGSMANFKIMGVNAETKNPLDAMALAEWLTNKDNQKTRFEARSYAPTNVELASDTATMNSNIAVGALAQQAKYSTVQTSIGQCQNFWTPAEAFGQEIIAGTCTKSNLQDKLNAYVEAVLATLS
;
A
#
# COMPACT_ATOMS: atom_id res chain seq x y z
N MET A 1 46.30 4.03 17.84
CA MET A 1 46.78 2.63 17.81
C MET A 1 45.95 1.86 16.79
N LYS A 2 46.61 1.43 15.74
CA LYS A 2 46.30 0.46 14.66
C LYS A 2 44.85 0.02 14.42
N TYR A 3 44.29 0.56 13.35
CA TYR A 3 43.13 0.01 12.61
C TYR A 3 43.52 -1.29 11.90
N ARG A 4 42.73 -2.35 12.08
CA ARG A 4 42.80 -3.57 11.26
C ARG A 4 41.62 -3.54 10.26
N LYS A 5 41.96 -3.35 9.00
CA LYS A 5 41.06 -3.56 7.86
C LYS A 5 40.86 -5.08 7.68
N ILE A 6 39.58 -5.54 7.66
CA ILE A 6 39.25 -6.87 7.18
C ILE A 6 38.67 -6.71 5.78
N MET A 7 39.43 -7.17 4.79
CA MET A 7 38.95 -7.35 3.42
C MET A 7 38.28 -8.71 3.33
N THR A 8 37.01 -8.76 2.96
CA THR A 8 36.32 -10.01 2.59
C THR A 8 36.31 -10.10 1.07
N ALA A 9 36.96 -11.11 0.54
CA ALA A 9 37.06 -11.41 -0.88
C ALA A 9 35.76 -12.11 -1.34
N ILE A 10 35.14 -11.59 -2.39
CA ILE A 10 34.03 -12.22 -3.11
C ILE A 10 34.64 -13.11 -4.18
N ALA A 11 34.41 -14.42 -4.05
CA ALA A 11 34.80 -15.41 -5.07
C ALA A 11 33.65 -15.54 -6.09
N SER A 12 33.93 -15.13 -7.33
CA SER A 12 33.06 -15.34 -8.48
C SER A 12 33.24 -16.77 -9.00
N MET A 13 32.19 -17.58 -8.98
CA MET A 13 32.14 -18.86 -9.68
C MET A 13 31.48 -18.69 -11.04
N THR A 14 32.28 -18.77 -12.08
CA THR A 14 31.87 -18.92 -13.47
C THR A 14 31.61 -20.40 -13.75
N MET A 15 30.38 -20.79 -14.13
CA MET A 15 30.08 -22.10 -14.71
C MET A 15 29.98 -21.97 -16.22
N ALA A 16 30.88 -22.66 -16.91
CA ALA A 16 30.91 -22.80 -18.34
C ALA A 16 29.87 -23.88 -18.77
N GLY A 17 28.99 -23.52 -19.71
CA GLY A 17 28.06 -24.45 -20.33
C GLY A 17 28.71 -25.24 -21.49
N VAL A 18 28.43 -26.52 -21.52
CA VAL A 18 28.81 -27.43 -22.62
C VAL A 18 27.64 -27.54 -23.58
N MET A 19 27.86 -27.14 -24.83
CA MET A 19 26.97 -27.40 -25.96
C MET A 19 27.19 -28.83 -26.46
N LEU A 20 26.12 -29.58 -26.67
CA LEU A 20 26.11 -30.79 -27.49
C LEU A 20 25.21 -30.56 -28.70
N VAL A 21 25.87 -30.52 -29.85
CA VAL A 21 25.30 -30.54 -31.20
C VAL A 21 25.00 -31.99 -31.57
N GLY A 22 23.79 -32.26 -32.06
CA GLY A 22 23.42 -33.52 -32.67
C GLY A 22 22.58 -33.26 -33.92
N CYS A 23 23.26 -33.21 -35.05
CA CYS A 23 22.64 -33.29 -36.39
C CYS A 23 22.31 -34.75 -36.76
N SER A 24 21.14 -35.00 -37.32
CA SER A 24 21.00 -36.05 -38.32
C SER A 24 19.90 -35.70 -39.29
N SER A 25 20.32 -35.56 -40.53
CA SER A 25 19.59 -35.44 -41.79
C SER A 25 18.97 -36.77 -42.20
N ASN A 26 17.82 -36.80 -42.85
CA ASN A 26 17.76 -37.33 -44.18
C ASN A 26 16.49 -36.98 -44.94
N SER A 27 16.68 -36.52 -46.13
CA SER A 27 15.75 -36.21 -47.21
C SER A 27 15.21 -37.49 -47.83
N THR A 28 14.03 -37.44 -48.42
CA THR A 28 13.85 -37.79 -49.87
C THR A 28 12.46 -37.41 -50.37
N SER A 29 12.49 -36.79 -51.53
CA SER A 29 11.42 -36.38 -52.42
C SER A 29 10.79 -37.57 -53.18
N SER A 30 9.52 -37.45 -53.61
CA SER A 30 9.12 -37.68 -54.99
C SER A 30 7.66 -37.31 -55.26
N THR A 31 7.51 -36.52 -56.22
CA THR A 31 6.53 -36.20 -57.24
C THR A 31 5.55 -37.31 -57.63
N GLY A 32 4.34 -36.98 -58.04
CA GLY A 32 3.44 -37.78 -58.86
C GLY A 32 2.00 -37.19 -58.96
N SER A 33 1.74 -36.69 -60.16
CA SER A 33 0.54 -36.01 -60.65
C SER A 33 -0.65 -36.90 -60.95
N THR A 34 -1.81 -36.24 -61.09
CA THR A 34 -3.00 -36.50 -61.94
C THR A 34 -3.82 -37.77 -61.66
N ASP A 35 -5.12 -37.76 -61.63
CA ASP A 35 -6.09 -37.41 -62.66
C ASP A 35 -7.55 -37.49 -62.13
N SER A 36 -8.42 -36.90 -62.90
CA SER A 36 -9.84 -36.74 -62.85
C SER A 36 -10.71 -37.97 -62.63
N GLY A 37 -11.88 -37.75 -61.96
CA GLY A 37 -12.97 -38.73 -61.99
C GLY A 37 -14.24 -38.26 -61.31
N SER A 38 -15.14 -37.72 -62.13
CA SER A 38 -16.51 -37.33 -61.74
C SER A 38 -17.36 -38.58 -61.58
N ALA A 39 -18.16 -38.63 -60.47
CA ALA A 39 -19.43 -39.36 -60.54
C ALA A 39 -20.36 -38.86 -59.37
N ALA A 40 -21.54 -38.41 -59.74
CA ALA A 40 -22.65 -38.05 -58.91
C ALA A 40 -23.26 -39.28 -58.22
N GLY A 41 -23.70 -39.12 -56.97
CA GLY A 41 -24.48 -40.11 -56.23
C GLY A 41 -25.22 -39.50 -55.07
N ASN A 42 -26.48 -39.44 -55.20
CA ASN A 42 -27.59 -38.88 -54.51
C ASN A 42 -27.76 -39.30 -53.05
N SER A 43 -28.14 -38.30 -52.19
CA SER A 43 -29.07 -38.32 -51.04
C SER A 43 -28.94 -39.35 -49.91
N THR A 44 -28.77 -38.84 -48.71
CA THR A 44 -29.85 -38.89 -47.68
C THR A 44 -29.48 -37.98 -46.54
N ALA A 45 -30.38 -37.07 -46.18
CA ALA A 45 -30.30 -36.24 -45.00
C ALA A 45 -30.44 -37.14 -43.75
N SER A 46 -29.40 -37.08 -42.90
CA SER A 46 -29.51 -37.49 -41.51
C SER A 46 -29.14 -36.25 -40.69
N SER A 47 -30.18 -35.68 -40.05
CA SER A 47 -30.06 -34.64 -39.06
C SER A 47 -29.37 -35.20 -37.81
N GLY A 48 -28.07 -35.19 -37.83
CA GLY A 48 -27.25 -35.35 -36.65
C GLY A 48 -26.98 -33.96 -36.06
N GLY A 49 -27.68 -33.63 -34.99
CA GLY A 49 -27.34 -32.45 -34.21
C GLY A 49 -25.87 -32.57 -33.75
N SER A 50 -25.03 -31.79 -34.35
CA SER A 50 -23.70 -31.54 -33.79
C SER A 50 -23.88 -30.63 -32.58
N GLU A 51 -23.99 -31.23 -31.38
CA GLU A 51 -23.67 -30.51 -30.16
C GLU A 51 -22.21 -30.07 -30.30
N SER A 52 -22.04 -28.88 -30.77
CA SER A 52 -20.81 -28.12 -30.58
C SER A 52 -20.63 -27.99 -29.08
N THR A 53 -19.86 -28.89 -28.48
CA THR A 53 -19.22 -28.61 -27.21
C THR A 53 -18.28 -27.42 -27.46
N ALA A 54 -18.82 -26.21 -27.36
CA ALA A 54 -18.03 -25.00 -27.30
C ALA A 54 -17.12 -25.18 -26.07
N GLY A 55 -15.85 -25.45 -26.30
CA GLY A 55 -14.86 -25.48 -25.23
C GLY A 55 -14.95 -24.13 -24.51
N SER A 56 -15.06 -24.15 -23.18
CA SER A 56 -15.13 -22.91 -22.41
C SER A 56 -13.94 -22.02 -22.77
N GLU A 57 -14.20 -20.74 -22.98
CA GLU A 57 -13.17 -19.74 -23.26
C GLU A 57 -12.13 -19.76 -22.14
N LYS A 58 -10.83 -19.84 -22.50
CA LYS A 58 -9.74 -19.83 -21.50
C LYS A 58 -9.23 -18.42 -21.31
N VAL A 59 -9.26 -17.95 -20.07
CA VAL A 59 -8.79 -16.62 -19.67
C VAL A 59 -7.66 -16.76 -18.64
N SER A 60 -6.51 -16.16 -18.93
CA SER A 60 -5.38 -16.11 -17.99
C SER A 60 -5.21 -14.69 -17.49
N LEU A 61 -5.17 -14.50 -16.17
CA LEU A 61 -5.01 -13.21 -15.53
C LEU A 61 -3.88 -13.25 -14.51
N THR A 62 -3.04 -12.22 -14.50
CA THR A 62 -2.01 -11.98 -13.48
C THR A 62 -2.54 -10.97 -12.48
N VAL A 63 -2.38 -11.26 -11.18
CA VAL A 63 -2.86 -10.41 -10.08
C VAL A 63 -1.70 -10.08 -9.14
N TRP A 64 -1.46 -8.79 -8.91
CA TRP A 64 -0.48 -8.33 -7.92
C TRP A 64 -1.16 -7.76 -6.67
N GLY A 65 -0.61 -8.08 -5.51
CA GLY A 65 -0.98 -7.53 -4.22
C GLY A 65 0.09 -7.79 -3.18
N PRO A 66 -0.03 -7.21 -1.99
CA PRO A 66 0.98 -7.32 -0.95
C PRO A 66 1.09 -8.76 -0.42
N GLN A 67 2.22 -9.06 0.23
CA GLN A 67 2.54 -10.39 0.75
C GLN A 67 1.48 -10.90 1.71
N GLU A 68 0.97 -10.04 2.58
CA GLU A 68 -0.01 -10.37 3.61
C GLU A 68 -1.40 -10.70 3.06
N ASP A 69 -1.74 -10.26 1.85
CA ASP A 69 -3.04 -10.52 1.20
C ASP A 69 -3.02 -11.70 0.23
N GLN A 70 -1.87 -12.32 -0.03
CA GLN A 70 -1.73 -13.35 -1.07
C GLN A 70 -2.73 -14.50 -0.92
N GLU A 71 -2.96 -14.99 0.31
CA GLU A 71 -3.89 -16.09 0.56
C GLU A 71 -5.36 -15.68 0.34
N LEU A 72 -5.72 -14.45 0.71
CA LEU A 72 -7.05 -13.91 0.47
C LEU A 72 -7.29 -13.66 -1.02
N ILE A 73 -6.32 -13.10 -1.74
CA ILE A 73 -6.40 -12.86 -3.18
C ILE A 73 -6.61 -14.19 -3.91
N LYS A 74 -5.83 -15.24 -3.59
CA LYS A 74 -5.98 -16.57 -4.18
C LYS A 74 -7.37 -17.16 -3.93
N LYS A 75 -7.85 -17.08 -2.68
CA LYS A 75 -9.19 -17.53 -2.31
C LYS A 75 -10.26 -16.82 -3.14
N MET A 76 -10.24 -15.48 -3.17
CA MET A 76 -11.21 -14.66 -3.88
C MET A 76 -11.18 -14.86 -5.41
N CYS A 77 -9.99 -15.08 -6.00
CA CYS A 77 -9.85 -15.41 -7.41
C CYS A 77 -10.46 -16.79 -7.73
N ASN A 78 -10.26 -17.79 -6.88
CA ASN A 78 -10.89 -19.11 -7.03
C ASN A 78 -12.41 -19.04 -6.91
N GLU A 79 -12.93 -18.24 -5.98
CA GLU A 79 -14.37 -17.99 -5.82
C GLU A 79 -14.94 -17.25 -7.03
N PHE A 80 -14.20 -16.29 -7.61
CA PHE A 80 -14.56 -15.63 -8.86
C PHE A 80 -14.67 -16.63 -10.02
N ALA A 81 -13.69 -17.52 -10.18
CA ALA A 81 -13.72 -18.55 -11.21
C ALA A 81 -14.93 -19.51 -11.03
N ALA A 82 -15.22 -19.90 -9.79
CA ALA A 82 -16.37 -20.74 -9.49
C ALA A 82 -17.73 -20.06 -9.75
N ALA A 83 -17.79 -18.74 -9.59
CA ALA A 83 -18.97 -17.93 -9.86
C ALA A 83 -19.19 -17.64 -11.36
N ASN A 84 -18.18 -17.87 -12.21
CA ASN A 84 -18.21 -17.63 -13.66
C ASN A 84 -17.85 -18.91 -14.45
N PRO A 85 -18.65 -19.99 -14.35
CA PRO A 85 -18.32 -21.31 -14.88
C PRO A 85 -18.38 -21.41 -16.42
N GLU A 86 -18.87 -20.40 -17.10
CA GLU A 86 -18.92 -20.30 -18.56
C GLU A 86 -17.52 -20.12 -19.18
N LYS A 87 -16.54 -19.67 -18.39
CA LYS A 87 -15.13 -19.53 -18.77
C LYS A 87 -14.23 -20.38 -17.88
N THR A 88 -13.05 -20.70 -18.40
CA THR A 88 -12.00 -21.37 -17.64
C THR A 88 -10.92 -20.34 -17.27
N TYR A 89 -10.86 -19.95 -16.02
CA TYR A 89 -9.87 -19.00 -15.52
C TYR A 89 -8.62 -19.69 -15.01
N SER A 90 -7.46 -19.07 -15.27
CA SER A 90 -6.18 -19.39 -14.65
C SER A 90 -5.54 -18.11 -14.12
N PHE A 91 -4.98 -18.17 -12.90
CA PHE A 91 -4.41 -17.01 -12.24
C PHE A 91 -2.92 -17.19 -11.97
N THR A 92 -2.14 -16.16 -12.21
CA THR A 92 -0.76 -15.99 -11.76
C THR A 92 -0.70 -14.90 -10.71
N TYR A 93 0.08 -15.08 -9.66
CA TYR A 93 0.14 -14.14 -8.55
C TYR A 93 1.53 -13.56 -8.40
N GLY A 94 1.62 -12.25 -8.18
CA GLY A 94 2.84 -11.53 -7.88
C GLY A 94 2.74 -10.80 -6.53
N VAL A 95 3.84 -10.77 -5.81
CA VAL A 95 3.96 -10.02 -4.57
C VAL A 95 4.51 -8.63 -4.88
N VAL A 96 3.64 -7.64 -4.81
CA VAL A 96 3.97 -6.21 -4.97
C VAL A 96 3.15 -5.46 -3.93
N SER A 97 3.82 -4.65 -3.09
CA SER A 97 3.13 -3.79 -2.13
C SER A 97 2.36 -2.68 -2.84
N GLU A 98 1.29 -2.18 -2.22
CA GLU A 98 0.55 -1.05 -2.78
C GLU A 98 1.44 0.20 -2.91
N ALA A 99 2.40 0.38 -2.00
CA ALA A 99 3.34 1.50 -2.03
C ALA A 99 4.31 1.44 -3.22
N ASP A 100 4.71 0.23 -3.66
CA ASP A 100 5.66 0.03 -4.76
C ASP A 100 4.98 -0.15 -6.12
N ALA A 101 3.66 -0.30 -6.16
CA ALA A 101 2.92 -0.73 -7.36
C ALA A 101 3.21 0.17 -8.58
N GLN A 102 3.18 1.48 -8.40
CA GLN A 102 3.43 2.44 -9.49
C GLN A 102 4.85 2.28 -10.06
N LYS A 103 5.83 2.10 -9.20
CA LYS A 103 7.23 1.90 -9.62
C LYS A 103 7.40 0.60 -10.41
N GLU A 104 6.77 -0.47 -9.95
CA GLU A 104 6.84 -1.77 -10.63
C GLU A 104 6.09 -1.77 -11.96
N VAL A 105 4.88 -1.18 -12.02
CA VAL A 105 4.09 -1.05 -13.25
C VAL A 105 4.81 -0.19 -14.29
N ASN A 106 5.41 0.94 -13.88
CA ASN A 106 6.08 1.85 -14.80
C ASN A 106 7.41 1.34 -15.34
N LYS A 107 7.96 0.23 -14.84
CA LYS A 107 9.11 -0.43 -15.46
C LYS A 107 8.77 -0.97 -16.84
N ASP A 108 7.60 -1.61 -16.97
CA ASP A 108 7.08 -2.14 -18.23
C ASP A 108 5.57 -2.43 -18.04
N ILE A 109 4.73 -1.53 -18.52
CA ILE A 109 3.26 -1.64 -18.39
C ILE A 109 2.76 -2.93 -19.05
N SER A 110 3.37 -3.33 -20.18
CA SER A 110 2.94 -4.51 -20.93
C SER A 110 3.25 -5.83 -20.22
N ALA A 111 4.25 -5.84 -19.34
CA ALA A 111 4.65 -6.99 -18.53
C ALA A 111 4.04 -6.97 -17.12
N ALA A 112 3.41 -5.86 -16.73
CA ALA A 112 2.76 -5.74 -15.43
C ALA A 112 1.50 -6.60 -15.33
N ALA A 113 1.01 -6.81 -14.09
CA ALA A 113 -0.20 -7.61 -13.86
C ALA A 113 -1.44 -7.01 -14.54
N ASP A 114 -2.39 -7.87 -14.92
CA ASP A 114 -3.68 -7.47 -15.47
C ASP A 114 -4.53 -6.71 -14.44
N VAL A 115 -4.43 -7.12 -13.16
CA VAL A 115 -5.09 -6.49 -12.01
C VAL A 115 -4.08 -6.33 -10.90
N PHE A 116 -3.98 -5.14 -10.33
CA PHE A 116 -3.00 -4.84 -9.28
C PHE A 116 -3.52 -3.86 -8.22
N ALA A 117 -3.11 -4.09 -6.97
CA ALA A 117 -3.38 -3.20 -5.86
C ALA A 117 -2.37 -2.05 -5.83
N PHE A 118 -2.82 -0.82 -5.55
CA PHE A 118 -1.96 0.35 -5.42
C PHE A 118 -2.51 1.36 -4.41
N ALA A 119 -1.64 2.23 -3.90
CA ALA A 119 -1.99 3.31 -2.99
C ALA A 119 -2.53 4.53 -3.75
N SER A 120 -3.53 5.21 -3.20
CA SER A 120 -4.30 6.25 -3.90
C SER A 120 -3.51 7.46 -4.39
N ASP A 121 -2.38 7.80 -3.77
CA ASP A 121 -1.48 8.87 -4.22
C ASP A 121 -0.84 8.58 -5.60
N GLN A 122 -0.84 7.32 -6.01
CA GLN A 122 -0.28 6.88 -7.30
C GLN A 122 -1.28 7.02 -8.46
N THR A 123 -2.56 7.32 -8.19
CA THR A 123 -3.62 7.35 -9.20
C THR A 123 -3.26 8.26 -10.37
N ALA A 124 -2.86 9.52 -10.10
CA ALA A 124 -2.56 10.47 -11.17
C ALA A 124 -1.37 10.03 -12.04
N ILE A 125 -0.34 9.46 -11.44
CA ILE A 125 0.86 9.03 -12.16
C ILE A 125 0.57 7.84 -13.05
N LEU A 126 -0.14 6.84 -12.52
CA LEU A 126 -0.55 5.66 -13.29
C LEU A 126 -1.47 6.03 -14.45
N VAL A 127 -2.40 6.98 -14.24
CA VAL A 127 -3.27 7.50 -15.31
C VAL A 127 -2.47 8.26 -16.35
N ASN A 128 -1.57 9.16 -15.95
CA ASN A 128 -0.73 9.94 -16.86
C ASN A 128 0.24 9.06 -17.66
N ALA A 129 0.72 7.97 -17.07
CA ALA A 129 1.52 6.96 -17.77
C ALA A 129 0.70 6.08 -18.75
N GLY A 130 -0.63 6.20 -18.74
CA GLY A 130 -1.51 5.34 -19.54
C GLY A 130 -1.60 3.90 -19.03
N ALA A 131 -1.26 3.66 -17.76
CA ALA A 131 -1.19 2.32 -17.15
C ALA A 131 -2.54 1.77 -16.68
N LEU A 132 -3.56 2.61 -16.51
CA LEU A 132 -4.85 2.22 -15.97
C LEU A 132 -5.98 2.31 -17.00
N TYR A 133 -6.80 1.27 -17.07
CA TYR A 133 -8.10 1.35 -17.72
C TYR A 133 -9.06 2.24 -16.92
N ARG A 134 -9.84 3.03 -17.65
CA ARG A 134 -10.99 3.74 -17.08
C ARG A 134 -12.10 2.76 -16.73
N VAL A 135 -12.63 2.85 -15.52
CA VAL A 135 -13.77 2.06 -15.05
C VAL A 135 -15.05 2.56 -15.72
N THR A 136 -15.63 1.76 -16.60
CA THR A 136 -16.86 2.10 -17.33
C THR A 136 -18.03 1.18 -16.97
N LYS A 137 -17.75 -0.11 -16.76
CA LYS A 137 -18.75 -1.09 -16.36
C LYS A 137 -19.11 -0.90 -14.89
N ASN A 138 -20.40 -0.84 -14.58
CA ASN A 138 -20.93 -0.68 -13.23
C ASN A 138 -20.42 0.56 -12.46
N LYS A 139 -19.89 1.60 -13.17
CA LYS A 139 -19.32 2.81 -12.55
C LYS A 139 -20.27 3.40 -11.50
N ASP A 140 -21.53 3.62 -11.85
CA ASP A 140 -22.51 4.27 -10.95
C ASP A 140 -22.76 3.46 -9.68
N LYS A 141 -22.79 2.12 -9.79
CA LYS A 141 -22.90 1.20 -8.63
C LYS A 141 -21.67 1.34 -7.73
N ILE A 142 -20.45 1.28 -8.30
CA ILE A 142 -19.19 1.37 -7.56
C ILE A 142 -19.11 2.72 -6.82
N VAL A 143 -19.51 3.81 -7.48
CA VAL A 143 -19.56 5.15 -6.88
C VAL A 143 -20.56 5.22 -5.73
N ALA A 144 -21.74 4.65 -5.89
CA ALA A 144 -22.79 4.67 -4.85
C ALA A 144 -22.46 3.80 -3.63
N GLU A 145 -21.70 2.72 -3.82
CA GLU A 145 -21.36 1.76 -2.77
C GLU A 145 -20.13 2.15 -1.93
N ASN A 146 -19.31 3.11 -2.38
CA ASN A 146 -18.08 3.48 -1.69
C ASN A 146 -18.08 4.94 -1.22
N SER A 147 -17.25 5.27 -0.25
CA SER A 147 -17.16 6.63 0.31
C SER A 147 -16.71 7.64 -0.75
N GLU A 148 -17.27 8.86 -0.72
CA GLU A 148 -16.94 9.94 -1.65
C GLU A 148 -15.42 10.22 -1.70
N ALA A 149 -14.75 10.21 -0.53
CA ALA A 149 -13.31 10.40 -0.45
C ALA A 149 -12.52 9.30 -1.18
N SER A 150 -12.93 8.03 -1.06
CA SER A 150 -12.25 6.91 -1.75
C SER A 150 -12.49 6.94 -3.26
N ILE A 151 -13.68 7.33 -3.69
CA ILE A 151 -14.00 7.53 -5.12
C ILE A 151 -13.22 8.70 -5.70
N SER A 152 -13.14 9.83 -4.97
CA SER A 152 -12.32 10.98 -5.37
C SER A 152 -10.85 10.58 -5.54
N ALA A 153 -10.30 9.82 -4.59
CA ALA A 153 -8.92 9.35 -4.63
C ALA A 153 -8.62 8.37 -5.79
N ALA A 154 -9.65 7.63 -6.25
CA ALA A 154 -9.55 6.72 -7.41
C ALA A 154 -9.89 7.39 -8.75
N SER A 155 -10.13 8.71 -8.76
CA SER A 155 -10.63 9.44 -9.93
C SER A 155 -9.67 10.55 -10.35
N ILE A 156 -9.57 10.77 -11.68
CA ILE A 156 -8.84 11.89 -12.29
C ILE A 156 -9.78 12.57 -13.26
N ASN A 157 -9.92 13.90 -13.16
CA ASN A 157 -10.81 14.71 -14.01
C ASN A 157 -12.27 14.20 -14.07
N GLY A 158 -12.79 13.65 -12.95
CA GLY A 158 -14.15 13.12 -12.85
C GLY A 158 -14.35 11.72 -13.43
N GLU A 159 -13.29 11.10 -13.94
CA GLU A 159 -13.31 9.72 -14.44
C GLU A 159 -12.65 8.76 -13.44
N LEU A 160 -13.31 7.63 -13.19
CA LEU A 160 -12.85 6.60 -12.25
C LEU A 160 -11.87 5.66 -12.95
N TYR A 161 -10.71 5.40 -12.30
CA TYR A 161 -9.62 4.57 -12.83
C TYR A 161 -9.26 3.37 -11.93
N GLY A 162 -10.03 3.12 -10.89
CA GLY A 162 -9.80 1.97 -10.03
C GLY A 162 -10.97 1.72 -9.09
N TYR A 163 -10.87 0.62 -8.37
CA TYR A 163 -11.90 0.08 -7.47
C TYR A 163 -11.37 0.21 -6.03
N PRO A 164 -11.82 1.22 -5.24
CA PRO A 164 -11.38 1.36 -3.86
C PRO A 164 -11.92 0.24 -2.99
N TYR A 165 -11.13 -0.23 -2.00
CA TYR A 165 -11.54 -1.34 -1.15
C TYR A 165 -11.08 -1.26 0.32
N VAL A 166 -10.09 -0.43 0.64
CA VAL A 166 -9.62 -0.19 2.01
C VAL A 166 -9.44 1.29 2.24
N SER A 167 -9.94 1.76 3.39
CA SER A 167 -9.58 3.04 3.98
C SER A 167 -8.46 2.82 4.99
N ASP A 168 -7.36 3.54 4.88
CA ASP A 168 -6.16 3.27 5.62
C ASP A 168 -5.55 4.55 6.22
N THR A 169 -5.05 4.41 7.45
CA THR A 169 -4.18 5.37 8.13
C THR A 169 -3.43 4.65 9.24
N TYR A 170 -2.45 5.31 9.82
CA TYR A 170 -1.72 4.78 10.96
C TYR A 170 -2.27 5.33 12.28
N PHE A 171 -2.05 4.55 13.33
CA PHE A 171 -2.45 4.82 14.70
C PHE A 171 -1.42 4.19 15.66
N MET A 172 -1.68 4.11 16.96
CA MET A 172 -0.73 3.57 17.92
C MET A 172 -1.18 2.24 18.50
N TYR A 173 -0.29 1.24 18.50
CA TYR A 173 -0.37 0.03 19.31
C TYR A 173 0.39 0.21 20.61
N TYR A 174 -0.05 -0.46 21.67
CA TYR A 174 0.69 -0.51 22.93
C TYR A 174 0.39 -1.78 23.72
N ASP A 175 1.33 -2.15 24.58
CA ASP A 175 1.20 -3.24 25.54
C ASP A 175 0.58 -2.70 26.83
N LYS A 176 -0.71 -3.05 27.08
CA LYS A 176 -1.44 -2.56 28.26
C LYS A 176 -0.96 -3.16 29.59
N SER A 177 -0.04 -4.14 29.58
CA SER A 177 0.67 -4.56 30.80
C SER A 177 1.78 -3.59 31.19
N LYS A 178 2.20 -2.71 30.28
CA LYS A 178 3.32 -1.78 30.44
C LYS A 178 2.88 -0.32 30.54
N LEU A 179 1.82 0.04 29.82
CA LEU A 179 1.29 1.39 29.74
C LEU A 179 -0.22 1.39 29.99
N THR A 180 -0.68 2.36 30.76
CA THR A 180 -2.12 2.59 31.01
C THR A 180 -2.72 3.47 29.89
N GLU A 181 -4.06 3.50 29.81
CA GLU A 181 -4.78 4.41 28.90
C GLU A 181 -4.45 5.90 29.14
N ASP A 182 -4.09 6.28 30.37
CA ASP A 182 -3.67 7.66 30.69
C ASP A 182 -2.23 7.93 30.18
N ASP A 183 -1.34 6.96 30.29
CA ASP A 183 0.04 7.09 29.83
C ASP A 183 0.14 7.32 28.32
N VAL A 184 -0.72 6.64 27.56
CA VAL A 184 -0.70 6.68 26.09
C VAL A 184 -1.41 7.89 25.48
N LYS A 185 -1.95 8.82 26.29
CA LYS A 185 -2.57 10.04 25.78
C LYS A 185 -1.56 11.02 25.19
N SER A 186 -0.31 11.00 25.67
CA SER A 186 0.75 11.88 25.16
C SER A 186 2.08 11.15 25.01
N ILE A 187 2.91 11.62 24.09
CA ILE A 187 4.28 11.11 23.93
C ILE A 187 5.06 11.32 25.23
N GLU A 188 4.91 12.47 25.89
CA GLU A 188 5.57 12.77 27.17
C GLU A 188 5.15 11.76 28.26
N GLY A 189 3.87 11.38 28.32
CA GLY A 189 3.36 10.36 29.22
C GLY A 189 4.07 9.03 29.03
N ILE A 190 4.15 8.55 27.81
CA ILE A 190 4.83 7.31 27.44
C ILE A 190 6.34 7.38 27.77
N MET A 191 7.00 8.46 27.34
CA MET A 191 8.45 8.63 27.47
C MET A 191 8.91 8.81 28.91
N SER A 192 8.04 9.30 29.82
CA SER A 192 8.35 9.48 31.25
C SER A 192 8.51 8.16 32.00
N LYS A 193 8.02 7.04 31.45
CA LYS A 193 8.00 5.77 32.16
C LYS A 193 9.36 5.09 32.24
N ASN A 194 9.61 4.41 33.35
CA ASN A 194 10.67 3.44 33.49
C ASN A 194 10.00 2.07 33.61
N ILE A 195 10.15 1.25 32.58
CA ILE A 195 9.47 -0.05 32.46
C ILE A 195 10.52 -1.14 32.41
N ASP A 196 10.47 -2.06 33.35
CA ASP A 196 11.43 -3.13 33.44
C ASP A 196 11.39 -4.02 32.17
N GLY A 197 12.56 -4.31 31.61
CA GLY A 197 12.72 -5.12 30.40
C GLY A 197 12.40 -4.38 29.07
N VAL A 198 11.89 -3.14 29.12
CA VAL A 198 11.62 -2.32 27.93
C VAL A 198 12.82 -1.44 27.62
N THR A 199 13.33 -1.54 26.40
CA THR A 199 14.41 -0.67 25.89
C THR A 199 13.84 0.52 25.12
N THR A 200 12.65 0.37 24.54
CA THR A 200 12.00 1.37 23.69
C THR A 200 10.55 1.61 24.17
N ASN A 201 10.32 2.79 24.72
CA ASN A 201 9.00 3.15 25.22
C ASN A 201 8.02 3.49 24.09
N PHE A 202 8.51 4.23 23.09
CA PHE A 202 7.73 4.66 21.93
C PHE A 202 8.58 4.61 20.67
N ALA A 203 8.00 4.15 19.56
CA ALA A 203 8.71 4.03 18.30
C ALA A 203 7.84 4.40 17.09
N PHE A 204 8.47 4.95 16.08
CA PHE A 204 7.96 5.01 14.71
C PHE A 204 9.13 5.17 13.73
N ASP A 205 8.85 4.99 12.45
CA ASP A 205 9.82 5.14 11.37
C ASP A 205 9.97 6.63 11.00
N THR A 206 10.92 7.32 11.65
CA THR A 206 11.07 8.79 11.60
C THR A 206 11.49 9.29 10.21
N ASP A 207 12.23 8.50 9.43
CA ASP A 207 12.59 8.84 8.05
C ASP A 207 11.53 8.41 7.01
N ASN A 208 10.43 7.85 7.45
CA ASN A 208 9.28 7.62 6.59
C ASN A 208 8.36 8.86 6.59
N GLY A 209 8.31 9.55 5.45
CA GLY A 209 7.53 10.78 5.29
C GLY A 209 6.04 10.62 5.62
N TRP A 210 5.46 9.43 5.41
CA TRP A 210 4.06 9.16 5.72
C TRP A 210 3.76 9.29 7.21
N TYR A 211 4.61 8.73 8.07
CA TYR A 211 4.47 8.87 9.53
C TYR A 211 4.91 10.26 10.02
N GLN A 212 6.01 10.79 9.46
CA GLN A 212 6.58 12.08 9.84
C GLN A 212 5.58 13.23 9.64
N ALA A 213 4.81 13.21 8.52
CA ALA A 213 3.80 14.23 8.21
C ALA A 213 2.76 14.40 9.32
N GLY A 214 2.47 13.36 10.09
CA GLY A 214 1.51 13.42 11.19
C GLY A 214 1.83 14.46 12.27
N PHE A 215 3.10 14.75 12.51
CA PHE A 215 3.52 15.80 13.43
C PHE A 215 3.23 17.19 12.86
N PHE A 216 3.57 17.42 11.59
CA PHE A 216 3.31 18.68 10.89
C PHE A 216 1.80 18.95 10.79
N PHE A 217 1.00 17.95 10.41
CA PHE A 217 -0.46 18.07 10.32
C PHE A 217 -1.08 18.33 11.70
N GLY A 218 -0.63 17.63 12.73
CA GLY A 218 -1.06 17.87 14.12
C GLY A 218 -0.77 19.29 14.58
N ALA A 219 0.36 19.85 14.18
CA ALA A 219 0.70 21.24 14.43
C ALA A 219 -0.07 22.24 13.54
N GLY A 220 -0.88 21.77 12.58
CA GLY A 220 -1.69 22.60 11.69
C GLY A 220 -0.98 23.05 10.43
N CYS A 221 0.23 22.53 10.14
CA CYS A 221 0.92 22.76 8.87
C CYS A 221 0.21 22.07 7.71
N LYS A 222 0.37 22.60 6.51
CA LYS A 222 -0.33 22.17 5.30
C LYS A 222 0.66 21.71 4.22
N LEU A 223 0.36 20.58 3.62
CA LEU A 223 1.01 20.07 2.42
C LEU A 223 0.07 20.30 1.23
N PHE A 224 0.53 21.07 0.25
CA PHE A 224 -0.23 21.47 -0.95
C PHE A 224 -1.50 22.30 -0.67
N GLY A 225 -1.42 23.20 0.33
CA GLY A 225 -2.50 24.10 0.71
C GLY A 225 -3.61 23.45 1.54
N ASP A 226 -4.70 24.18 1.74
CA ASP A 226 -5.79 23.76 2.63
C ASP A 226 -6.49 22.48 2.14
N ASP A 227 -6.63 22.33 0.82
CA ASP A 227 -7.32 21.21 0.17
C ASP A 227 -6.35 20.10 -0.27
N GLY A 228 -5.03 20.29 -0.05
CA GLY A 228 -4.02 19.34 -0.54
C GLY A 228 -3.88 19.29 -2.06
N THR A 229 -4.37 20.32 -2.79
CA THR A 229 -4.42 20.32 -4.27
C THR A 229 -3.63 21.43 -4.94
N ASP A 230 -3.03 22.34 -4.18
CA ASP A 230 -2.22 23.44 -4.70
C ASP A 230 -0.74 23.06 -4.72
N PRO A 231 -0.16 22.68 -5.90
CA PRO A 231 1.21 22.20 -6.00
C PRO A 231 2.28 23.25 -5.65
N THR A 232 1.86 24.50 -5.43
CA THR A 232 2.76 25.63 -5.14
C THR A 232 2.84 25.95 -3.64
N LYS A 233 2.13 25.20 -2.78
CA LYS A 233 2.03 25.49 -1.35
C LYS A 233 2.47 24.31 -0.48
N CYS A 234 3.42 24.59 0.41
CA CYS A 234 3.80 23.76 1.55
C CYS A 234 4.35 24.71 2.61
N ASP A 235 3.85 24.64 3.83
CA ASP A 235 4.22 25.56 4.90
C ASP A 235 4.93 24.88 6.08
N PHE A 236 5.54 23.72 5.84
CA PHE A 236 6.30 22.97 6.84
C PHE A 236 7.53 23.71 7.38
N ASN A 237 7.93 24.81 6.76
CA ASN A 237 9.00 25.69 7.21
C ASN A 237 8.53 26.95 7.95
N ASN A 238 7.21 27.06 8.27
CA ASN A 238 6.69 28.14 9.08
C ASN A 238 7.07 27.96 10.57
N GLU A 239 6.65 28.89 11.44
CA GLU A 239 6.94 28.86 12.89
C GLU A 239 6.49 27.55 13.54
N ARG A 240 5.33 27.02 13.18
CA ARG A 240 4.79 25.76 13.74
C ARG A 240 5.59 24.55 13.24
N GLY A 241 5.96 24.54 11.96
CA GLY A 241 6.82 23.51 11.39
C GLY A 241 8.21 23.52 12.03
N TYR A 242 8.76 24.71 12.33
CA TYR A 242 10.00 24.83 13.09
C TYR A 242 9.89 24.19 14.48
N MET A 243 8.81 24.48 15.25
CA MET A 243 8.55 23.85 16.54
C MET A 243 8.40 22.32 16.44
N VAL A 244 7.82 21.79 15.34
CA VAL A 244 7.75 20.34 15.06
C VAL A 244 9.16 19.77 14.85
N GLY A 245 9.99 20.44 14.05
CA GLY A 245 11.40 20.02 13.83
C GLY A 245 12.21 20.01 15.13
N GLU A 246 12.07 21.04 16.01
CA GLU A 246 12.68 21.04 17.33
C GLU A 246 12.22 19.83 18.17
N TYR A 247 10.93 19.56 18.15
CA TYR A 247 10.34 18.42 18.88
C TYR A 247 10.91 17.08 18.39
N LEU A 248 10.97 16.86 17.07
CA LEU A 248 11.53 15.64 16.51
C LEU A 248 13.01 15.45 16.84
N ILE A 249 13.81 16.52 16.82
CA ILE A 249 15.23 16.48 17.23
C ILE A 249 15.35 16.05 18.71
N ASP A 250 14.56 16.66 19.61
CA ASP A 250 14.57 16.33 21.04
C ASP A 250 14.05 14.90 21.30
N LEU A 251 13.03 14.45 20.57
CA LEU A 251 12.47 13.10 20.68
C LEU A 251 13.47 12.05 20.26
N VAL A 252 14.13 12.23 19.10
CA VAL A 252 15.15 11.30 18.58
C VAL A 252 16.39 11.24 19.50
N ALA A 253 16.73 12.33 20.17
CA ALA A 253 17.81 12.34 21.15
C ALA A 253 17.49 11.57 22.45
N ASN A 254 16.22 11.19 22.68
CA ASN A 254 15.84 10.46 23.88
C ASN A 254 16.16 8.96 23.71
N PRO A 255 16.96 8.34 24.60
CA PRO A 255 17.39 6.94 24.47
C PRO A 255 16.27 5.90 24.58
N LYS A 256 15.06 6.30 25.04
CA LYS A 256 13.87 5.43 25.10
C LYS A 256 13.01 5.51 23.85
N PHE A 257 13.39 6.33 22.87
CA PHE A 257 12.69 6.48 21.62
C PHE A 257 13.34 5.61 20.52
N GLY A 258 12.51 4.87 19.79
CA GLY A 258 12.89 4.09 18.62
C GLY A 258 12.68 4.91 17.34
N ALA A 259 13.74 5.55 16.84
CA ALA A 259 13.65 6.51 15.73
C ALA A 259 13.62 5.86 14.34
N ASN A 260 14.03 4.59 14.22
CA ASN A 260 14.13 3.88 12.94
C ASN A 260 13.48 2.49 13.08
N PHE A 261 12.17 2.51 13.36
CA PHE A 261 11.39 1.30 13.58
C PHE A 261 10.45 1.07 12.41
N ASP A 262 10.94 0.30 11.44
CA ASP A 262 10.11 -0.26 10.38
C ASP A 262 9.12 -1.31 10.92
N ASP A 263 8.24 -1.81 10.05
CA ASP A 263 7.26 -2.84 10.41
C ASP A 263 7.88 -4.12 11.01
N SER A 264 9.09 -4.48 10.61
CA SER A 264 9.78 -5.67 11.13
C SER A 264 10.26 -5.47 12.56
N LEU A 265 10.84 -4.29 12.84
CA LEU A 265 11.28 -3.91 14.18
C LEU A 265 10.11 -3.68 15.13
N VAL A 266 9.00 -3.12 14.67
CA VAL A 266 7.77 -3.01 15.47
C VAL A 266 7.26 -4.39 15.87
N LYS A 267 7.14 -5.33 14.93
CA LYS A 267 6.69 -6.69 15.21
C LYS A 267 7.63 -7.44 16.16
N SER A 268 8.92 -7.39 15.90
CA SER A 268 9.91 -8.08 16.77
C SER A 268 9.98 -7.44 18.15
N GLY A 269 9.95 -6.11 18.27
CA GLY A 269 9.98 -5.41 19.55
C GLY A 269 8.79 -5.75 20.47
N PHE A 270 7.59 -5.91 19.93
CA PHE A 270 6.44 -6.41 20.67
C PHE A 270 6.59 -7.90 21.02
N ALA A 271 7.07 -8.72 20.09
CA ALA A 271 7.26 -10.16 20.33
C ALA A 271 8.32 -10.43 21.41
N ASP A 272 9.40 -9.66 21.43
CA ASP A 272 10.51 -9.78 22.39
C ASP A 272 10.20 -9.08 23.73
N GLY A 273 9.11 -8.32 23.80
CA GLY A 273 8.71 -7.55 24.98
C GLY A 273 9.58 -6.34 25.26
N THR A 274 10.41 -5.89 24.32
CA THR A 274 11.34 -4.75 24.46
C THR A 274 10.73 -3.42 24.05
N LEU A 275 9.57 -3.42 23.39
CA LEU A 275 8.82 -2.26 22.91
C LEU A 275 7.52 -2.11 23.71
N ALA A 276 7.20 -0.89 24.16
CA ALA A 276 5.97 -0.64 24.91
C ALA A 276 4.84 -0.05 24.04
N ALA A 277 5.15 0.85 23.11
CA ALA A 277 4.20 1.45 22.18
C ALA A 277 4.87 1.76 20.84
N ALA A 278 4.12 1.66 19.73
CA ALA A 278 4.60 2.03 18.40
C ALA A 278 3.48 2.51 17.48
N VAL A 279 3.85 3.39 16.55
CA VAL A 279 3.00 3.77 15.42
C VAL A 279 3.05 2.66 14.36
N SER A 280 1.90 2.22 13.92
CA SER A 280 1.72 1.30 12.79
C SER A 280 0.27 1.33 12.32
N GLY A 281 -0.12 0.45 11.40
CA GLY A 281 -1.46 0.37 10.87
C GLY A 281 -2.09 -1.01 10.96
N VAL A 282 -3.24 -1.17 10.33
CA VAL A 282 -4.03 -2.41 10.37
C VAL A 282 -3.30 -3.61 9.75
N TRP A 283 -2.34 -3.39 8.86
CA TRP A 283 -1.55 -4.45 8.21
C TRP A 283 -0.73 -5.29 9.19
N ASN A 284 -0.32 -4.72 10.33
CA ASN A 284 0.40 -5.42 11.38
C ASN A 284 -0.49 -5.92 12.54
N ALA A 285 -1.81 -5.64 12.51
CA ALA A 285 -2.73 -5.95 13.62
C ALA A 285 -2.66 -7.41 14.07
N GLY A 286 -2.69 -8.36 13.12
CA GLY A 286 -2.70 -9.79 13.43
C GLY A 286 -1.43 -10.27 14.10
N GLU A 287 -0.25 -9.83 13.64
CA GLU A 287 1.04 -10.23 14.21
C GLU A 287 1.26 -9.57 15.58
N ILE A 288 0.90 -8.30 15.75
CA ILE A 288 1.00 -7.62 17.06
C ILE A 288 0.04 -8.24 18.07
N GLN A 289 -1.20 -8.54 17.65
CA GLN A 289 -2.17 -9.21 18.52
C GLN A 289 -1.69 -10.58 18.97
N LYS A 290 -1.10 -11.36 18.07
CA LYS A 290 -0.50 -12.66 18.38
C LYS A 290 0.63 -12.54 19.39
N SER A 291 1.46 -11.51 19.29
CA SER A 291 2.60 -11.27 20.20
C SER A 291 2.15 -10.81 21.57
N LEU A 292 1.18 -9.92 21.67
CA LEU A 292 0.73 -9.32 22.91
C LEU A 292 -0.39 -10.11 23.63
N GLY A 293 -1.14 -10.95 22.91
CA GLY A 293 -2.25 -11.71 23.49
C GLY A 293 -3.28 -10.82 24.19
N ASP A 294 -3.56 -11.11 25.45
CA ASP A 294 -4.51 -10.34 26.26
C ASP A 294 -4.05 -8.89 26.54
N ASN A 295 -2.76 -8.60 26.37
CA ASN A 295 -2.20 -7.25 26.55
C ASN A 295 -2.26 -6.39 25.30
N TYR A 296 -2.79 -6.92 24.20
CA TYR A 296 -2.98 -6.18 22.96
C TYR A 296 -3.93 -5.01 23.14
N ALA A 297 -3.46 -3.83 22.75
CA ALA A 297 -4.26 -2.62 22.72
C ALA A 297 -3.84 -1.70 21.57
N ALA A 298 -4.78 -0.91 21.09
CA ALA A 298 -4.55 0.15 20.12
C ALA A 298 -5.44 1.35 20.41
N THR A 299 -4.96 2.54 20.04
CA THR A 299 -5.69 3.81 20.21
C THR A 299 -5.22 4.82 19.16
N LYS A 300 -5.89 5.96 19.05
CA LYS A 300 -5.42 7.08 18.24
C LYS A 300 -3.97 7.43 18.60
N LEU A 301 -3.28 8.14 17.71
CA LEU A 301 -1.96 8.70 18.00
C LEU A 301 -1.98 9.61 19.24
N PRO A 302 -0.87 9.69 19.98
CA PRO A 302 -0.79 10.52 21.18
C PRO A 302 -0.73 12.00 20.85
N GLU A 303 -1.00 12.84 21.86
CA GLU A 303 -0.69 14.26 21.83
C GLU A 303 0.81 14.49 22.07
N PHE A 304 1.31 15.66 21.67
CA PHE A 304 2.68 16.08 21.95
C PHE A 304 2.74 17.59 22.22
N LYS A 305 3.78 18.02 22.93
CA LYS A 305 3.89 19.40 23.41
C LYS A 305 4.93 20.19 22.60
N LEU A 306 4.49 21.24 21.91
CA LEU A 306 5.36 22.16 21.19
C LEU A 306 6.19 23.03 22.14
N SER A 307 7.30 23.62 21.65
CA SER A 307 8.22 24.44 22.44
C SER A 307 7.56 25.71 23.01
N ASN A 308 6.47 26.19 22.42
CA ASN A 308 5.65 27.28 22.97
C ASN A 308 4.74 26.87 24.15
N GLY A 309 4.71 25.58 24.48
CA GLY A 309 3.89 25.02 25.56
C GLY A 309 2.50 24.53 25.14
N GLU A 310 2.11 24.71 23.89
CA GLU A 310 0.85 24.20 23.33
C GLU A 310 0.92 22.68 23.20
N THR A 311 -0.14 21.99 23.63
CA THR A 311 -0.31 20.56 23.39
C THR A 311 -1.17 20.37 22.14
N VAL A 312 -0.69 19.59 21.20
CA VAL A 312 -1.36 19.31 19.92
C VAL A 312 -1.56 17.82 19.73
N GLN A 313 -2.68 17.44 19.13
CA GLN A 313 -2.97 16.07 18.75
C GLN A 313 -2.17 15.72 17.51
N MET A 314 -1.36 14.65 17.56
CA MET A 314 -0.67 14.15 16.37
C MET A 314 -1.68 13.77 15.30
N GLY A 315 -1.51 14.32 14.11
CA GLY A 315 -2.29 13.98 12.93
C GLY A 315 -1.84 12.69 12.27
N SER A 316 -2.44 12.36 11.16
CA SER A 316 -1.96 11.27 10.28
C SER A 316 -2.30 11.57 8.82
N MET A 317 -1.68 10.83 7.92
CA MET A 317 -2.02 10.84 6.51
C MET A 317 -2.99 9.68 6.23
N ALA A 318 -4.19 9.97 5.72
CA ALA A 318 -5.15 8.96 5.31
C ALA A 318 -4.95 8.60 3.84
N ASN A 319 -5.02 7.32 3.54
CA ASN A 319 -4.85 6.76 2.21
C ASN A 319 -5.98 5.78 1.89
N PHE A 320 -6.11 5.41 0.62
CA PHE A 320 -7.02 4.35 0.17
C PHE A 320 -6.22 3.33 -0.64
N LYS A 321 -6.54 2.06 -0.43
CA LYS A 321 -6.05 0.99 -1.29
C LYS A 321 -7.06 0.79 -2.42
N ILE A 322 -6.54 0.75 -3.64
CA ILE A 322 -7.32 0.73 -4.88
C ILE A 322 -6.86 -0.45 -5.72
N MET A 323 -7.80 -1.16 -6.33
CA MET A 323 -7.50 -2.19 -7.32
C MET A 323 -7.58 -1.56 -8.71
N GLY A 324 -6.48 -1.59 -9.47
CA GLY A 324 -6.40 -1.10 -10.84
C GLY A 324 -6.48 -2.22 -11.86
N VAL A 325 -6.85 -1.87 -13.08
CA VAL A 325 -6.81 -2.75 -14.26
C VAL A 325 -5.81 -2.17 -15.24
N ASN A 326 -4.84 -2.99 -15.63
CA ASN A 326 -3.79 -2.61 -16.57
C ASN A 326 -4.38 -2.28 -17.95
N ALA A 327 -4.05 -1.11 -18.48
CA ALA A 327 -4.55 -0.65 -19.79
C ALA A 327 -4.06 -1.51 -20.97
N GLU A 328 -2.99 -2.28 -20.79
CA GLU A 328 -2.45 -3.18 -21.81
C GLU A 328 -2.85 -4.66 -21.63
N THR A 329 -3.77 -4.95 -20.68
CA THR A 329 -4.30 -6.32 -20.50
C THR A 329 -4.97 -6.83 -21.78
N LYS A 330 -4.76 -8.10 -22.07
CA LYS A 330 -5.39 -8.78 -23.22
C LYS A 330 -6.85 -9.18 -22.96
N ASN A 331 -7.27 -9.16 -21.68
CA ASN A 331 -8.59 -9.58 -21.21
C ASN A 331 -9.30 -8.47 -20.42
N PRO A 332 -9.53 -7.26 -20.99
CA PRO A 332 -9.97 -6.09 -20.22
C PRO A 332 -11.31 -6.28 -19.50
N LEU A 333 -12.27 -6.97 -20.13
CA LEU A 333 -13.59 -7.19 -19.51
C LEU A 333 -13.53 -8.17 -18.34
N ASP A 334 -12.70 -9.20 -18.44
CA ASP A 334 -12.49 -10.18 -17.38
C ASP A 334 -11.65 -9.60 -16.24
N ALA A 335 -10.63 -8.79 -16.56
CA ALA A 335 -9.83 -8.08 -15.57
C ALA A 335 -10.68 -7.06 -14.79
N MET A 336 -11.58 -6.31 -15.46
CA MET A 336 -12.52 -5.40 -14.78
C MET A 336 -13.51 -6.16 -13.89
N ALA A 337 -14.03 -7.29 -14.38
CA ALA A 337 -14.95 -8.11 -13.59
C ALA A 337 -14.25 -8.71 -12.36
N LEU A 338 -12.99 -9.13 -12.50
CA LEU A 338 -12.19 -9.62 -11.38
C LEU A 338 -11.88 -8.49 -10.39
N ALA A 339 -11.49 -7.30 -10.85
CA ALA A 339 -11.21 -6.16 -9.98
C ALA A 339 -12.46 -5.73 -9.18
N GLU A 340 -13.63 -5.65 -9.83
CA GLU A 340 -14.91 -5.40 -9.15
C GLU A 340 -15.23 -6.50 -8.13
N TRP A 341 -15.02 -7.78 -8.48
CA TRP A 341 -15.20 -8.89 -7.56
C TRP A 341 -14.30 -8.79 -6.34
N LEU A 342 -13.00 -8.59 -6.54
CA LEU A 342 -12.02 -8.50 -5.46
C LEU A 342 -12.29 -7.34 -4.50
N THR A 343 -13.08 -6.35 -4.91
CA THR A 343 -13.34 -5.12 -4.15
C THR A 343 -14.81 -4.92 -3.79
N ASN A 344 -15.69 -5.87 -4.09
CA ASN A 344 -17.11 -5.80 -3.74
C ASN A 344 -17.31 -5.86 -2.22
N LYS A 345 -18.54 -5.53 -1.78
CA LYS A 345 -18.91 -5.49 -0.36
C LYS A 345 -18.54 -6.77 0.39
N ASP A 346 -18.82 -7.96 -0.16
CA ASP A 346 -18.57 -9.22 0.52
C ASP A 346 -17.07 -9.50 0.69
N ASN A 347 -16.26 -9.15 -0.30
CA ASN A 347 -14.83 -9.28 -0.23
C ASN A 347 -14.16 -8.19 0.63
N GLN A 348 -14.73 -6.98 0.70
CA GLN A 348 -14.32 -5.99 1.70
C GLN A 348 -14.62 -6.50 3.13
N LYS A 349 -15.79 -7.10 3.37
CA LYS A 349 -16.14 -7.74 4.64
C LYS A 349 -15.17 -8.87 5.00
N THR A 350 -14.85 -9.73 4.04
CA THR A 350 -13.87 -10.82 4.23
C THR A 350 -12.49 -10.28 4.62
N ARG A 351 -12.03 -9.19 4.00
CA ARG A 351 -10.77 -8.53 4.39
C ARG A 351 -10.85 -7.89 5.78
N PHE A 352 -11.98 -7.28 6.12
CA PHE A 352 -12.19 -6.75 7.47
C PHE A 352 -12.06 -7.86 8.53
N GLU A 353 -12.74 -8.99 8.33
CA GLU A 353 -12.74 -10.11 9.28
C GLU A 353 -11.37 -10.79 9.39
N ALA A 354 -10.64 -10.94 8.28
CA ALA A 354 -9.38 -11.66 8.24
C ALA A 354 -8.16 -10.77 8.52
N ARG A 355 -8.23 -9.46 8.18
CA ARG A 355 -7.08 -8.56 8.15
C ARG A 355 -7.29 -7.26 8.91
N SER A 356 -8.46 -7.02 9.47
CA SER A 356 -8.84 -5.75 10.11
C SER A 356 -8.80 -4.56 9.14
N TYR A 357 -8.95 -4.78 7.85
CA TYR A 357 -8.96 -3.71 6.86
C TYR A 357 -10.28 -2.94 6.92
N ALA A 358 -10.21 -1.64 7.16
CA ALA A 358 -11.41 -0.80 7.20
C ALA A 358 -12.00 -0.65 5.78
N PRO A 359 -13.28 -1.00 5.57
CA PRO A 359 -13.88 -0.97 4.24
C PRO A 359 -14.11 0.46 3.74
N THR A 360 -14.03 0.66 2.43
CA THR A 360 -14.53 1.87 1.76
C THR A 360 -16.03 1.82 1.51
N ASN A 361 -16.62 0.62 1.54
CA ASN A 361 -18.06 0.41 1.35
C ASN A 361 -18.86 1.09 2.46
N VAL A 362 -19.76 2.01 2.07
CA VAL A 362 -20.48 2.89 3.02
C VAL A 362 -21.42 2.12 3.94
N GLU A 363 -22.02 1.02 3.49
CA GLU A 363 -22.91 0.21 4.30
C GLU A 363 -22.13 -0.55 5.38
N LEU A 364 -20.99 -1.17 5.02
CA LEU A 364 -20.09 -1.84 5.99
C LEU A 364 -19.50 -0.84 6.98
N ALA A 365 -19.01 0.29 6.51
CA ALA A 365 -18.40 1.31 7.36
C ALA A 365 -19.41 1.95 8.34
N SER A 366 -20.71 1.95 8.02
CA SER A 366 -21.76 2.46 8.88
C SER A 366 -22.17 1.50 10.01
N ASP A 367 -21.81 0.22 9.95
CA ASP A 367 -22.00 -0.73 11.05
C ASP A 367 -20.95 -0.50 12.16
N THR A 368 -21.18 0.55 12.92
CA THR A 368 -20.26 0.97 14.00
C THR A 368 -20.06 -0.09 15.09
N ALA A 369 -21.05 -0.96 15.32
CA ALA A 369 -20.92 -2.04 16.30
C ALA A 369 -19.89 -3.07 15.83
N THR A 370 -19.97 -3.50 14.57
CA THR A 370 -19.00 -4.41 13.98
C THR A 370 -17.63 -3.75 13.87
N MET A 371 -17.53 -2.51 13.38
CA MET A 371 -16.26 -1.81 13.25
C MET A 371 -15.56 -1.65 14.62
N ASN A 372 -16.27 -1.22 15.65
CA ASN A 372 -15.70 -1.03 16.99
C ASN A 372 -15.42 -2.34 17.76
N SER A 373 -15.89 -3.48 17.30
CA SER A 373 -15.55 -4.78 17.89
C SER A 373 -14.09 -5.19 17.66
N ASN A 374 -13.45 -4.60 16.64
CA ASN A 374 -12.05 -4.81 16.32
C ASN A 374 -11.20 -3.65 16.89
N ILE A 375 -10.26 -3.98 17.78
CA ILE A 375 -9.42 -2.98 18.49
C ILE A 375 -8.65 -2.09 17.51
N ALA A 376 -8.03 -2.66 16.46
CA ALA A 376 -7.27 -1.90 15.48
C ALA A 376 -8.16 -0.98 14.64
N VAL A 377 -9.32 -1.48 14.19
CA VAL A 377 -10.28 -0.68 13.42
C VAL A 377 -10.89 0.42 14.29
N GLY A 378 -11.16 0.15 15.57
CA GLY A 378 -11.60 1.16 16.52
C GLY A 378 -10.56 2.28 16.70
N ALA A 379 -9.28 1.95 16.80
CA ALA A 379 -8.18 2.91 16.86
C ALA A 379 -8.05 3.73 15.56
N LEU A 380 -8.15 3.07 14.41
CA LEU A 380 -8.16 3.73 13.09
C LEU A 380 -9.32 4.73 12.99
N ALA A 381 -10.52 4.34 13.39
CA ALA A 381 -11.69 5.23 13.37
C ALA A 381 -11.56 6.44 14.32
N GLN A 382 -10.88 6.27 15.45
CA GLN A 382 -10.55 7.38 16.34
C GLN A 382 -9.54 8.33 15.69
N GLN A 383 -8.49 7.79 15.04
CA GLN A 383 -7.44 8.56 14.38
C GLN A 383 -7.93 9.27 13.13
N ALA A 384 -8.86 8.70 12.38
CA ALA A 384 -9.42 9.28 11.16
C ALA A 384 -9.96 10.71 11.33
N LYS A 385 -10.38 11.07 12.55
CA LYS A 385 -10.83 12.45 12.89
C LYS A 385 -9.71 13.49 12.85
N TYR A 386 -8.47 13.04 12.88
CA TYR A 386 -7.25 13.86 12.88
C TYR A 386 -6.38 13.59 11.66
N SER A 387 -6.95 12.90 10.66
CA SER A 387 -6.22 12.55 9.44
C SER A 387 -6.42 13.61 8.37
N THR A 388 -5.37 13.87 7.62
CA THR A 388 -5.39 14.60 6.35
C THR A 388 -5.37 13.60 5.22
N VAL A 389 -6.30 13.71 4.27
CA VAL A 389 -6.33 12.81 3.11
C VAL A 389 -5.09 13.07 2.26
N GLN A 390 -4.37 12.00 1.96
CA GLN A 390 -3.23 12.05 1.05
C GLN A 390 -3.69 12.47 -0.33
N THR A 391 -3.06 13.51 -0.84
CA THR A 391 -3.41 14.05 -2.16
C THR A 391 -3.01 13.10 -3.29
N SER A 392 -3.80 13.08 -4.35
CA SER A 392 -3.50 12.34 -5.59
C SER A 392 -2.88 13.22 -6.69
N ILE A 393 -2.53 14.49 -6.42
CA ILE A 393 -1.85 15.34 -7.42
C ILE A 393 -0.44 14.80 -7.68
N GLY A 394 0.02 14.93 -8.93
CA GLY A 394 1.36 14.44 -9.33
C GLY A 394 2.48 14.99 -8.46
N GLN A 395 2.36 16.23 -7.97
CA GLN A 395 3.32 16.90 -7.09
C GLN A 395 3.59 16.14 -5.77
N CYS A 396 2.66 15.29 -5.32
CA CYS A 396 2.83 14.47 -4.12
C CYS A 396 4.08 13.59 -4.18
N GLN A 397 4.54 13.23 -5.37
CA GLN A 397 5.75 12.42 -5.54
C GLN A 397 7.03 13.14 -5.09
N ASN A 398 7.05 14.46 -5.15
CA ASN A 398 8.18 15.25 -4.68
C ASN A 398 8.25 15.32 -3.13
N PHE A 399 7.22 14.86 -2.43
CA PHE A 399 7.20 14.88 -0.97
C PHE A 399 8.11 13.80 -0.35
N TRP A 400 8.15 12.59 -0.92
CA TRP A 400 8.69 11.41 -0.26
C TRP A 400 10.19 11.49 -0.01
N THR A 401 10.99 11.76 -1.05
CA THR A 401 12.46 11.81 -0.93
C THR A 401 12.95 12.92 0.00
N PRO A 402 12.43 14.18 -0.05
CA PRO A 402 12.84 15.20 0.91
C PRO A 402 12.42 14.90 2.36
N ALA A 403 11.24 14.26 2.55
CA ALA A 403 10.79 13.83 3.87
C ALA A 403 11.70 12.76 4.46
N GLU A 404 12.07 11.75 3.67
CA GLU A 404 13.04 10.72 4.05
C GLU A 404 14.39 11.35 4.43
N ALA A 405 14.92 12.22 3.57
CA ALA A 405 16.20 12.89 3.83
C ALA A 405 16.17 13.71 5.12
N PHE A 406 15.10 14.45 5.39
CA PHE A 406 14.93 15.24 6.61
C PHE A 406 14.91 14.33 7.85
N GLY A 407 14.18 13.23 7.82
CA GLY A 407 14.15 12.24 8.91
C GLY A 407 15.53 11.61 9.16
N GLN A 408 16.23 11.21 8.10
CA GLN A 408 17.58 10.64 8.19
C GLN A 408 18.60 11.64 8.78
N GLU A 409 18.50 12.92 8.41
CA GLU A 409 19.36 13.96 8.97
C GLU A 409 19.11 14.20 10.46
N ILE A 410 17.87 14.10 10.92
CA ILE A 410 17.54 14.16 12.37
C ILE A 410 18.13 12.94 13.08
N ILE A 411 17.92 11.72 12.57
CA ILE A 411 18.43 10.49 13.15
C ILE A 411 19.97 10.50 13.22
N ALA A 412 20.62 11.00 12.17
CA ALA A 412 22.08 11.12 12.12
C ALA A 412 22.65 12.26 12.97
N GLY A 413 21.81 13.14 13.55
CA GLY A 413 22.23 14.31 14.31
C GLY A 413 22.87 15.41 13.45
N THR A 414 22.70 15.38 12.12
CA THR A 414 23.18 16.41 11.19
C THR A 414 22.18 17.56 11.02
N CYS A 415 20.88 17.28 11.23
CA CYS A 415 19.87 18.30 11.46
C CYS A 415 19.86 18.63 12.97
N THR A 416 20.19 19.85 13.31
CA THR A 416 20.28 20.38 14.69
C THR A 416 19.44 21.64 14.83
N LYS A 417 19.09 22.05 16.04
CA LYS A 417 18.34 23.30 16.25
C LYS A 417 19.01 24.53 15.61
N SER A 418 20.35 24.52 15.46
CA SER A 418 21.09 25.66 14.86
C SER A 418 20.95 25.76 13.34
N ASN A 419 20.66 24.68 12.63
CA ASN A 419 20.49 24.65 11.17
C ASN A 419 19.07 24.20 10.73
N LEU A 420 18.17 24.00 11.68
CA LEU A 420 16.81 23.47 11.44
C LEU A 420 16.03 24.29 10.41
N GLN A 421 16.06 25.63 10.54
CA GLN A 421 15.31 26.49 9.60
C GLN A 421 15.80 26.34 8.16
N ASP A 422 17.13 26.24 7.97
CA ASP A 422 17.70 26.03 6.63
C ASP A 422 17.32 24.65 6.07
N LYS A 423 17.27 23.61 6.93
CA LYS A 423 16.84 22.27 6.55
C LYS A 423 15.36 22.22 6.16
N LEU A 424 14.50 22.87 6.93
CA LEU A 424 13.06 22.97 6.60
C LEU A 424 12.82 23.79 5.33
N ASN A 425 13.57 24.86 5.09
CA ASN A 425 13.49 25.62 3.85
C ASN A 425 13.88 24.76 2.64
N ALA A 426 14.97 24.00 2.74
CA ALA A 426 15.40 23.09 1.68
C ALA A 426 14.37 21.96 1.46
N TYR A 427 13.79 21.44 2.54
CA TYR A 427 12.71 20.44 2.46
C TYR A 427 11.52 20.98 1.66
N VAL A 428 11.00 22.15 2.03
CA VAL A 428 9.84 22.77 1.35
C VAL A 428 10.17 23.13 -0.10
N GLU A 429 11.37 23.68 -0.37
CA GLU A 429 11.82 23.97 -1.74
C GLU A 429 11.83 22.72 -2.62
N ALA A 430 12.33 21.60 -2.11
CA ALA A 430 12.35 20.33 -2.83
C ALA A 430 10.94 19.77 -3.09
N VAL A 431 10.04 19.87 -2.11
CA VAL A 431 8.63 19.46 -2.27
C VAL A 431 7.92 20.27 -3.35
N LEU A 432 8.20 21.57 -3.43
CA LEU A 432 7.57 22.49 -4.39
C LEU A 432 8.31 22.58 -5.73
N ALA A 433 9.41 21.85 -5.91
CA ALA A 433 10.15 21.84 -7.18
C ALA A 433 9.25 21.36 -8.33
N THR A 434 9.46 21.92 -9.52
CA THR A 434 8.70 21.52 -10.71
C THR A 434 8.92 20.03 -11.01
N LEU A 435 7.85 19.31 -11.33
CA LEU A 435 7.96 17.92 -11.78
C LEU A 435 8.78 17.88 -13.08
N SER A 436 9.82 17.07 -13.10
CA SER A 436 10.73 16.89 -14.24
C SER A 436 10.18 15.91 -15.28
#